data_31daf60cc2878ee474a96aa76d80f2ab
#
_entry.id   31daf60cc2878ee474a96aa76d80f2ab
#
_cell.length_a   1.000
_cell.length_b   1.000
_cell.length_c   1.000
_cell.angle_alpha   90.00
_cell.angle_beta   90.00
_cell.angle_gamma   90.00
#
_symmetry.space_group_name_H-M   'P 1'
#
loop_
_entity.id
_entity.type
_entity.pdbx_description
1 polymer ?
#
loop_
_entity_poly.entity_id
_entity_poly.type
_entity_poly.pdbx_seq_one_letter_code
_entity_poly.pdbx_strand_id
1 'polypeptide(L)'
;MLTGSVNQSCVESGLSPQAREMLAKAGVADVMMAPASDMFEMGVNLQVLKRGTMFAPRGRKLYEWYAGNPDLTGVVEKHGAELEKILGKSVDEVWAETQQFWEQRDPAVLELATRDPKYQMGLTFRWYLGKSSRWAIEGDPARVMDYQIWCGPSMGAFNSWVAGSYLEPCEHRTAVQVALNLLEGATQISRAQQARECGVPVPATAFRYIPRSLSY
;
A
#
# COMPACT_ATOMS: atom_id res chain seq x y z
N MET A 1 -5.96 -18.57 2.68
CA MET A 1 -4.65 -17.95 2.37
C MET A 1 -4.90 -16.54 1.88
N LEU A 2 -4.17 -15.54 2.37
CA LEU A 2 -4.30 -14.14 1.94
C LEU A 2 -3.12 -13.80 1.03
N THR A 3 -3.38 -13.45 -0.23
CA THR A 3 -2.36 -13.15 -1.25
C THR A 3 -2.43 -11.70 -1.77
N GLY A 4 -3.24 -10.83 -1.14
CA GLY A 4 -3.46 -9.47 -1.61
C GLY A 4 -2.16 -8.68 -1.83
N SER A 5 -1.24 -8.66 -0.85
CA SER A 5 0.04 -7.97 -1.00
C SER A 5 0.91 -8.58 -2.10
N VAL A 6 0.93 -9.91 -2.20
CA VAL A 6 1.72 -10.63 -3.21
C VAL A 6 1.21 -10.35 -4.62
N ASN A 7 -0.12 -10.38 -4.81
CA ASN A 7 -0.75 -10.11 -6.11
C ASN A 7 -0.50 -8.68 -6.61
N GLN A 8 -0.27 -7.71 -5.71
CA GLN A 8 0.12 -6.36 -6.12
C GLN A 8 1.52 -6.31 -6.74
N SER A 9 2.39 -7.29 -6.49
CA SER A 9 3.70 -7.39 -7.14
C SER A 9 3.64 -8.10 -8.50
N CYS A 10 2.50 -8.64 -8.90
CA CYS A 10 2.33 -9.31 -10.19
C CYS A 10 2.27 -8.30 -11.34
N VAL A 11 2.67 -8.76 -12.52
CA VAL A 11 2.71 -7.92 -13.74
C VAL A 11 1.33 -7.43 -14.18
N GLU A 12 0.27 -8.17 -13.83
CA GLU A 12 -1.12 -7.81 -14.11
C GLU A 12 -1.72 -6.84 -13.11
N SER A 13 -1.00 -6.49 -12.03
CA SER A 13 -1.51 -5.52 -11.06
C SER A 13 -1.62 -4.12 -11.66
N GLY A 14 -2.53 -3.31 -11.13
CA GLY A 14 -2.67 -1.92 -11.55
C GLY A 14 -1.53 -0.99 -11.11
N LEU A 15 -0.57 -1.46 -10.33
CA LEU A 15 0.57 -0.65 -9.88
C LEU A 15 1.56 -0.40 -11.01
N SER A 16 2.18 0.77 -10.99
CA SER A 16 3.30 1.08 -11.90
C SER A 16 4.46 0.10 -11.74
N PRO A 17 5.30 -0.10 -12.78
CA PRO A 17 6.49 -0.92 -12.68
C PRO A 17 7.39 -0.54 -11.50
N GLN A 18 7.57 0.76 -11.26
CA GLN A 18 8.35 1.26 -10.13
C GLN A 18 7.77 0.85 -8.78
N ALA A 19 6.46 0.96 -8.60
CA ALA A 19 5.80 0.56 -7.35
C ALA A 19 5.88 -0.97 -7.14
N ARG A 20 5.78 -1.77 -8.20
CA ARG A 20 5.99 -3.23 -8.14
C ARG A 20 7.42 -3.60 -7.73
N GLU A 21 8.43 -2.91 -8.28
CA GLU A 21 9.83 -3.11 -7.87
C GLU A 21 10.08 -2.74 -6.40
N MET A 22 9.42 -1.68 -5.90
CA MET A 22 9.49 -1.33 -4.48
C MET A 22 8.93 -2.45 -3.60
N LEU A 23 7.79 -3.05 -4.00
CA LEU A 23 7.22 -4.22 -3.32
C LEU A 23 8.15 -5.44 -3.39
N ALA A 24 8.79 -5.70 -4.54
CA ALA A 24 9.69 -6.84 -4.71
C ALA A 24 10.95 -6.75 -3.84
N LYS A 25 11.30 -5.55 -3.38
CA LYS A 25 12.44 -5.31 -2.48
C LYS A 25 12.05 -5.22 -1.01
N ALA A 26 10.75 -5.36 -0.70
CA ALA A 26 10.24 -5.25 0.67
C ALA A 26 10.62 -6.47 1.52
N GLY A 27 11.12 -6.22 2.71
CA GLY A 27 11.28 -7.23 3.77
C GLY A 27 10.04 -7.29 4.68
N VAL A 28 9.99 -8.28 5.57
CA VAL A 28 8.89 -8.46 6.53
C VAL A 28 8.68 -7.23 7.43
N ALA A 29 9.77 -6.54 7.78
CA ALA A 29 9.73 -5.35 8.64
C ALA A 29 9.52 -4.03 7.88
N ASP A 30 9.40 -4.06 6.54
CA ASP A 30 9.26 -2.86 5.70
C ASP A 30 7.81 -2.39 5.56
N VAL A 31 6.99 -2.66 6.56
CA VAL A 31 5.59 -2.23 6.63
C VAL A 31 5.33 -1.34 7.82
N MET A 32 4.35 -0.46 7.71
CA MET A 32 3.89 0.37 8.81
C MET A 32 2.41 0.72 8.65
N MET A 33 1.78 1.10 9.77
CA MET A 33 0.40 1.58 9.77
C MET A 33 0.34 3.04 9.32
N ALA A 34 -0.63 3.35 8.47
CA ALA A 34 -0.94 4.70 8.00
C ALA A 34 -2.45 4.91 7.98
N PRO A 35 -2.95 6.16 8.07
CA PRO A 35 -4.37 6.46 8.00
C PRO A 35 -4.98 6.00 6.67
N ALA A 36 -6.16 5.40 6.74
CA ALA A 36 -6.97 5.05 5.59
C ALA A 36 -7.64 6.30 5.02
N SER A 37 -7.61 6.48 3.69
CA SER A 37 -8.16 7.69 3.05
C SER A 37 -9.67 7.80 3.13
N ASP A 38 -10.38 6.68 3.09
CA ASP A 38 -11.84 6.60 3.11
C ASP A 38 -12.44 6.65 4.52
N MET A 39 -11.65 6.32 5.53
CA MET A 39 -12.04 6.30 6.95
C MET A 39 -11.11 7.17 7.81
N PHE A 40 -10.59 8.24 7.20
CA PHE A 40 -9.60 9.11 7.83
C PHE A 40 -10.11 9.74 9.12
N GLU A 41 -11.34 10.28 9.09
CA GLU A 41 -11.96 10.96 10.22
C GLU A 41 -12.21 10.03 11.41
N MET A 42 -12.39 8.74 11.15
CA MET A 42 -12.55 7.70 12.18
C MET A 42 -11.23 7.18 12.76
N GLY A 43 -10.09 7.64 12.25
CA GLY A 43 -8.76 7.20 12.70
C GLY A 43 -8.41 5.76 12.33
N VAL A 44 -9.08 5.17 11.35
CA VAL A 44 -8.78 3.82 10.89
C VAL A 44 -7.45 3.82 10.15
N ASN A 45 -6.64 2.81 10.44
CA ASN A 45 -5.32 2.64 9.84
C ASN A 45 -5.25 1.36 9.01
N LEU A 46 -4.40 1.38 7.99
CA LEU A 46 -4.09 0.24 7.14
C LEU A 46 -2.57 0.04 7.01
N GLN A 47 -2.15 -1.16 6.61
CA GLN A 47 -0.75 -1.46 6.40
C GLN A 47 -0.27 -1.00 5.03
N VAL A 48 0.85 -0.28 5.02
CA VAL A 48 1.51 0.21 3.80
C VAL A 48 3.01 -0.05 3.83
N LEU A 49 3.62 -0.07 2.65
CA LEU A 49 5.05 -0.11 2.50
C LEU A 49 5.67 1.18 3.07
N LYS A 50 6.69 1.04 3.94
CA LYS A 50 7.47 2.17 4.45
C LYS A 50 8.81 2.35 3.73
N ARG A 51 9.34 1.28 3.15
CA ARG A 51 10.64 1.31 2.47
C ARG A 51 10.56 2.11 1.17
N GLY A 52 11.38 3.15 1.04
CA GLY A 52 11.45 3.99 -0.15
C GLY A 52 10.32 5.01 -0.30
N THR A 53 9.46 5.19 0.72
CA THR A 53 8.39 6.18 0.72
C THR A 53 8.25 6.86 2.08
N MET A 54 7.75 8.08 2.07
CA MET A 54 7.43 8.88 3.26
C MET A 54 5.91 9.00 3.48
N PHE A 55 5.11 8.27 2.70
CA PHE A 55 3.65 8.34 2.81
C PHE A 55 3.15 8.12 4.24
N ALA A 56 3.58 7.02 4.88
CA ALA A 56 3.07 6.65 6.20
C ALA A 56 3.37 7.69 7.30
N PRO A 57 4.60 8.20 7.47
CA PRO A 57 4.87 9.27 8.44
C PRO A 57 4.15 10.58 8.07
N ARG A 58 4.03 10.95 6.78
CA ARG A 58 3.31 12.13 6.34
C ARG A 58 1.80 12.01 6.61
N GLY A 59 1.19 10.89 6.24
CA GLY A 59 -0.22 10.61 6.49
C GLY A 59 -0.56 10.61 8.00
N ARG A 60 0.32 10.02 8.84
CA ARG A 60 0.17 10.07 10.30
C ARG A 60 0.22 11.50 10.83
N LYS A 61 1.14 12.32 10.33
CA LYS A 61 1.25 13.72 10.71
C LYS A 61 -0.01 14.52 10.34
N LEU A 62 -0.55 14.31 9.15
CA LEU A 62 -1.83 14.90 8.74
C LEU A 62 -2.95 14.51 9.71
N TYR A 63 -3.00 13.25 10.14
CA TYR A 63 -3.99 12.81 11.11
C TYR A 63 -3.79 13.44 12.49
N GLU A 64 -2.56 13.56 12.98
CA GLU A 64 -2.23 14.25 14.24
C GLU A 64 -2.69 15.71 14.21
N TRP A 65 -2.46 16.41 13.11
CA TRP A 65 -2.95 17.77 12.94
C TRP A 65 -4.48 17.84 12.85
N TYR A 66 -5.10 16.90 12.14
CA TYR A 66 -6.55 16.77 12.10
C TYR A 66 -7.11 16.57 13.51
N ALA A 67 -6.58 15.64 14.26
CA ALA A 67 -7.08 15.34 15.61
C ALA A 67 -6.90 16.51 16.59
N GLY A 68 -5.79 17.23 16.47
CA GLY A 68 -5.39 18.30 17.42
C GLY A 68 -5.92 19.70 17.10
N ASN A 69 -6.59 19.94 15.96
CA ASN A 69 -7.08 21.25 15.58
C ASN A 69 -8.57 21.23 15.19
N PRO A 70 -9.32 22.30 15.44
CA PRO A 70 -10.75 22.38 15.10
C PRO A 70 -10.98 22.60 13.59
N ASP A 71 -10.04 23.22 12.91
CA ASP A 71 -10.13 23.59 11.49
C ASP A 71 -8.76 23.66 10.82
N LEU A 72 -8.76 23.94 9.52
CA LEU A 72 -7.55 24.05 8.70
C LEU A 72 -6.74 25.31 9.02
N THR A 73 -7.39 26.40 9.43
CA THR A 73 -6.73 27.68 9.72
C THR A 73 -5.69 27.52 10.81
N GLY A 74 -6.03 26.88 11.92
CA GLY A 74 -5.12 26.65 13.01
C GLY A 74 -3.92 25.74 12.64
N VAL A 75 -4.08 24.84 11.66
CA VAL A 75 -2.98 24.04 11.12
C VAL A 75 -2.08 24.88 10.22
N VAL A 76 -2.65 25.71 9.34
CA VAL A 76 -1.90 26.57 8.43
C VAL A 76 -1.06 27.60 9.20
N GLU A 77 -1.61 28.23 10.22
CA GLU A 77 -0.89 29.18 11.06
C GLU A 77 0.35 28.59 11.73
N LYS A 78 0.27 27.34 12.20
CA LYS A 78 1.34 26.69 12.94
C LYS A 78 2.30 25.88 12.07
N HIS A 79 1.79 25.29 11.00
CA HIS A 79 2.48 24.26 10.22
C HIS A 79 2.39 24.46 8.70
N GLY A 80 1.96 25.65 8.21
CA GLY A 80 1.64 25.88 6.79
C GLY A 80 2.76 25.46 5.83
N ALA A 81 3.99 25.90 6.07
CA ALA A 81 5.13 25.56 5.20
C ALA A 81 5.39 24.03 5.14
N GLU A 82 5.20 23.31 6.25
CA GLU A 82 5.38 21.86 6.27
C GLU A 82 4.19 21.14 5.62
N LEU A 83 2.99 21.64 5.82
CA LEU A 83 1.79 21.14 5.17
C LEU A 83 1.91 21.25 3.64
N GLU A 84 2.26 22.41 3.11
CA GLU A 84 2.47 22.62 1.68
C GLU A 84 3.60 21.75 1.11
N LYS A 85 4.66 21.52 1.89
CA LYS A 85 5.72 20.58 1.50
C LYS A 85 5.20 19.12 1.39
N ILE A 86 4.28 18.70 2.26
CA ILE A 86 3.65 17.39 2.18
C ILE A 86 2.70 17.33 0.98
N LEU A 87 1.85 18.33 0.83
CA LEU A 87 0.88 18.40 -0.26
C LEU A 87 1.56 18.57 -1.63
N GLY A 88 2.69 19.30 -1.67
CA GLY A 88 3.42 19.66 -2.89
C GLY A 88 2.74 20.79 -3.67
N LYS A 89 1.76 21.45 -3.06
CA LYS A 89 0.95 22.56 -3.58
C LYS A 89 0.51 23.43 -2.40
N SER A 90 0.03 24.65 -2.70
CA SER A 90 -0.63 25.45 -1.69
C SER A 90 -1.92 24.79 -1.20
N VAL A 91 -2.32 25.13 0.01
CA VAL A 91 -3.57 24.60 0.61
C VAL A 91 -4.78 25.01 -0.22
N ASP A 92 -4.78 26.23 -0.77
CA ASP A 92 -5.86 26.75 -1.61
C ASP A 92 -5.99 25.99 -2.93
N GLU A 93 -4.87 25.62 -3.57
CA GLU A 93 -4.87 24.80 -4.78
C GLU A 93 -5.41 23.40 -4.50
N VAL A 94 -5.02 22.80 -3.37
CA VAL A 94 -5.53 21.47 -2.96
C VAL A 94 -7.02 21.54 -2.68
N TRP A 95 -7.48 22.60 -2.03
CA TRP A 95 -8.91 22.76 -1.76
C TRP A 95 -9.71 22.98 -3.06
N ALA A 96 -9.21 23.79 -3.99
CA ALA A 96 -9.86 23.98 -5.28
C ALA A 96 -9.99 22.67 -6.08
N GLU A 97 -8.95 21.84 -6.12
CA GLU A 97 -9.02 20.49 -6.73
C GLU A 97 -10.00 19.57 -6.00
N THR A 98 -10.08 19.67 -4.67
CA THR A 98 -11.01 18.90 -3.85
C THR A 98 -12.46 19.28 -4.16
N GLN A 99 -12.73 20.59 -4.28
CA GLN A 99 -14.03 21.10 -4.67
C GLN A 99 -14.44 20.61 -6.06
N GLN A 100 -13.57 20.76 -7.06
CA GLN A 100 -13.84 20.28 -8.43
C GLN A 100 -14.14 18.78 -8.47
N PHE A 101 -13.44 17.98 -7.69
CA PHE A 101 -13.68 16.54 -7.60
C PHE A 101 -15.07 16.21 -7.05
N TRP A 102 -15.49 16.90 -5.97
CA TRP A 102 -16.75 16.62 -5.31
C TRP A 102 -17.95 17.25 -6.03
N GLU A 103 -17.79 18.39 -6.69
CA GLU A 103 -18.82 18.98 -7.56
C GLU A 103 -19.33 18.00 -8.63
N GLN A 104 -18.40 17.23 -9.21
CA GLN A 104 -18.74 16.26 -10.24
C GLN A 104 -19.29 14.94 -9.68
N ARG A 105 -18.99 14.61 -8.43
CA ARG A 105 -19.28 13.31 -7.85
C ARG A 105 -20.43 13.32 -6.86
N ASP A 106 -20.42 14.26 -5.94
CA ASP A 106 -21.46 14.44 -4.90
C ASP A 106 -21.40 15.86 -4.33
N PRO A 107 -22.17 16.80 -4.86
CA PRO A 107 -22.17 18.19 -4.38
C PRO A 107 -22.60 18.37 -2.91
N ALA A 108 -23.38 17.42 -2.34
CA ALA A 108 -23.79 17.49 -0.94
C ALA A 108 -22.61 17.44 0.03
N VAL A 109 -21.50 16.82 -0.37
CA VAL A 109 -20.24 16.81 0.39
C VAL A 109 -19.68 18.23 0.56
N LEU A 110 -19.78 19.09 -0.46
CA LEU A 110 -19.32 20.47 -0.41
C LEU A 110 -20.23 21.35 0.44
N GLU A 111 -21.54 21.11 0.41
CA GLU A 111 -22.47 21.81 1.30
C GLU A 111 -22.15 21.53 2.77
N LEU A 112 -21.81 20.28 3.10
CA LEU A 112 -21.38 19.91 4.44
C LEU A 112 -20.06 20.58 4.81
N ALA A 113 -19.06 20.55 3.91
CA ALA A 113 -17.76 21.18 4.13
C ALA A 113 -17.84 22.69 4.35
N THR A 114 -18.83 23.35 3.74
CA THR A 114 -19.07 24.80 3.95
C THR A 114 -19.61 25.08 5.36
N ARG A 115 -20.34 24.13 5.96
CA ARG A 115 -20.95 24.28 7.29
C ARG A 115 -20.06 23.76 8.42
N ASP A 116 -19.16 22.83 8.09
CA ASP A 116 -18.26 22.17 9.05
C ASP A 116 -16.79 22.34 8.63
N PRO A 117 -16.06 23.32 9.21
CA PRO A 117 -14.63 23.56 8.92
C PRO A 117 -13.74 22.36 9.26
N LYS A 118 -14.13 21.54 10.22
CA LYS A 118 -13.42 20.30 10.58
C LYS A 118 -13.52 19.28 9.44
N TYR A 119 -14.72 19.12 8.89
CA TYR A 119 -14.95 18.25 7.75
C TYR A 119 -14.21 18.73 6.51
N GLN A 120 -14.19 20.04 6.25
CA GLN A 120 -13.37 20.65 5.18
C GLN A 120 -11.89 20.27 5.32
N MET A 121 -11.32 20.39 6.53
CA MET A 121 -9.93 19.99 6.80
C MET A 121 -9.72 18.51 6.51
N GLY A 122 -10.64 17.65 6.93
CA GLY A 122 -10.60 16.20 6.63
C GLY A 122 -10.54 15.92 5.14
N LEU A 123 -11.41 16.56 4.34
CA LEU A 123 -11.42 16.42 2.88
C LEU A 123 -10.10 16.90 2.24
N THR A 124 -9.54 18.00 2.73
CA THR A 124 -8.26 18.54 2.25
C THR A 124 -7.11 17.55 2.49
N PHE A 125 -7.07 16.90 3.65
CA PHE A 125 -6.05 15.90 3.95
C PHE A 125 -6.29 14.59 3.21
N ARG A 126 -7.54 14.18 3.03
CA ARG A 126 -7.93 13.01 2.21
C ARG A 126 -7.52 13.16 0.74
N TRP A 127 -7.43 14.38 0.21
CA TRP A 127 -6.88 14.62 -1.11
C TRP A 127 -5.46 14.02 -1.25
N TYR A 128 -4.55 14.33 -0.30
CA TYR A 128 -3.20 13.77 -0.30
C TYR A 128 -3.20 12.24 -0.21
N LEU A 129 -4.00 11.67 0.70
CA LEU A 129 -4.07 10.23 0.90
C LEU A 129 -4.59 9.51 -0.36
N GLY A 130 -5.61 10.03 -1.01
CA GLY A 130 -6.16 9.48 -2.25
C GLY A 130 -5.21 9.64 -3.44
N LYS A 131 -4.59 10.81 -3.59
CA LYS A 131 -3.59 11.06 -4.64
C LYS A 131 -2.35 10.18 -4.48
N SER A 132 -1.92 9.90 -3.25
CA SER A 132 -0.75 9.06 -2.97
C SER A 132 -0.92 7.62 -3.51
N SER A 133 -2.11 7.06 -3.45
CA SER A 133 -2.43 5.78 -4.08
C SER A 133 -2.41 5.91 -5.60
N ARG A 134 -2.98 6.99 -6.14
CA ARG A 134 -3.04 7.22 -7.58
C ARG A 134 -1.65 7.44 -8.19
N TRP A 135 -0.77 8.20 -7.53
CA TRP A 135 0.62 8.37 -7.98
C TRP A 135 1.38 7.05 -8.05
N ALA A 136 1.14 6.12 -7.13
CA ALA A 136 1.75 4.79 -7.18
C ALA A 136 1.23 3.94 -8.36
N ILE A 137 -0.04 4.12 -8.75
CA ILE A 137 -0.66 3.46 -9.90
C ILE A 137 -0.14 4.06 -11.21
N GLU A 138 -0.15 5.39 -11.32
CA GLU A 138 0.27 6.11 -12.53
C GLU A 138 1.79 6.14 -12.71
N GLY A 139 2.55 5.93 -11.63
CA GLY A 139 4.01 5.97 -11.67
C GLY A 139 4.57 7.38 -11.76
N ASP A 140 3.94 8.36 -11.09
CA ASP A 140 4.39 9.75 -11.09
C ASP A 140 5.81 9.88 -10.50
N PRO A 141 6.84 10.19 -11.31
CA PRO A 141 8.22 10.20 -10.85
C PRO A 141 8.52 11.34 -9.87
N ALA A 142 7.74 12.41 -9.86
CA ALA A 142 7.91 13.54 -8.95
C ALA A 142 7.38 13.21 -7.53
N ARG A 143 6.53 12.19 -7.41
CA ARG A 143 5.82 11.85 -6.18
C ARG A 143 6.15 10.46 -5.63
N VAL A 144 7.26 9.85 -6.03
CA VAL A 144 7.70 8.51 -5.56
C VAL A 144 7.76 8.42 -4.05
N MET A 145 8.24 9.49 -3.39
CA MET A 145 8.31 9.55 -1.93
C MET A 145 6.94 9.60 -1.25
N ASP A 146 5.87 9.82 -2.02
CA ASP A 146 4.50 9.89 -1.52
C ASP A 146 3.65 8.70 -1.93
N TYR A 147 4.23 7.68 -2.57
CA TYR A 147 3.49 6.49 -2.98
C TYR A 147 2.86 5.79 -1.79
N GLN A 148 1.54 5.65 -1.82
CA GLN A 148 0.81 4.75 -0.93
C GLN A 148 0.70 3.39 -1.60
N ILE A 149 1.46 2.42 -1.11
CA ILE A 149 1.43 1.04 -1.60
C ILE A 149 0.98 0.15 -0.45
N TRP A 150 -0.19 -0.45 -0.58
CA TRP A 150 -0.73 -1.35 0.43
C TRP A 150 0.11 -2.61 0.52
N CYS A 151 0.62 -2.92 1.69
CA CYS A 151 1.57 -3.99 1.86
C CYS A 151 1.55 -4.53 3.29
N GLY A 152 1.28 -5.81 3.45
CA GLY A 152 1.45 -6.52 4.71
C GLY A 152 2.80 -7.26 4.79
N PRO A 153 3.16 -7.83 5.97
CA PRO A 153 4.40 -8.58 6.17
C PRO A 153 4.54 -9.80 5.26
N SER A 154 3.41 -10.32 4.75
CA SER A 154 3.39 -11.44 3.79
C SER A 154 4.16 -11.16 2.51
N MET A 155 4.29 -9.87 2.12
CA MET A 155 5.11 -9.50 0.95
C MET A 155 6.58 -9.81 1.18
N GLY A 156 7.13 -9.42 2.33
CA GLY A 156 8.51 -9.71 2.68
C GLY A 156 8.78 -11.21 2.84
N ALA A 157 7.84 -11.96 3.43
CA ALA A 157 7.93 -13.41 3.52
C ALA A 157 7.93 -14.05 2.12
N PHE A 158 7.07 -13.59 1.21
CA PHE A 158 7.05 -14.03 -0.18
C PHE A 158 8.38 -13.71 -0.89
N ASN A 159 8.91 -12.50 -0.76
CA ASN A 159 10.18 -12.12 -1.35
C ASN A 159 11.34 -13.01 -0.85
N SER A 160 11.35 -13.33 0.44
CA SER A 160 12.34 -14.27 1.01
C SER A 160 12.19 -15.68 0.46
N TRP A 161 10.96 -16.14 0.23
CA TRP A 161 10.70 -17.47 -0.33
C TRP A 161 11.10 -17.59 -1.79
N VAL A 162 10.91 -16.53 -2.60
CA VAL A 162 11.23 -16.56 -4.04
C VAL A 162 12.69 -16.19 -4.35
N ALA A 163 13.47 -15.75 -3.36
CA ALA A 163 14.87 -15.37 -3.56
C ALA A 163 15.69 -16.51 -4.17
N GLY A 164 16.45 -16.23 -5.22
CA GLY A 164 17.22 -17.21 -5.99
C GLY A 164 16.38 -18.14 -6.87
N SER A 165 15.07 -17.87 -7.04
CA SER A 165 14.16 -18.71 -7.85
C SER A 165 13.68 -18.02 -9.12
N TYR A 166 12.90 -18.74 -9.93
CA TYR A 166 12.25 -18.21 -11.14
C TYR A 166 11.37 -16.98 -10.85
N LEU A 167 10.72 -16.91 -9.68
CA LEU A 167 9.82 -15.81 -9.33
C LEU A 167 10.53 -14.62 -8.64
N GLU A 168 11.88 -14.62 -8.51
CA GLU A 168 12.58 -13.47 -7.94
C GLU A 168 12.40 -12.20 -8.78
N PRO A 169 12.62 -12.22 -10.12
CA PRO A 169 12.37 -11.06 -10.97
C PRO A 169 10.87 -10.74 -11.07
N CYS A 170 10.54 -9.43 -11.03
CA CYS A 170 9.14 -8.97 -11.10
C CYS A 170 8.44 -9.39 -12.40
N GLU A 171 9.14 -9.41 -13.51
CA GLU A 171 8.63 -9.77 -14.83
C GLU A 171 8.14 -11.22 -14.92
N HIS A 172 8.62 -12.11 -14.05
CA HIS A 172 8.17 -13.49 -13.98
C HIS A 172 6.96 -13.69 -13.05
N ARG A 173 6.60 -12.68 -12.28
CA ARG A 173 5.49 -12.73 -11.31
C ARG A 173 4.16 -12.51 -12.00
N THR A 174 3.76 -13.41 -12.89
CA THR A 174 2.36 -13.42 -13.34
C THR A 174 1.47 -13.98 -12.24
N ALA A 175 0.21 -13.55 -12.17
CA ALA A 175 -0.74 -14.04 -11.17
C ALA A 175 -0.88 -15.57 -11.24
N VAL A 176 -0.83 -16.14 -12.46
CA VAL A 176 -0.88 -17.59 -12.70
C VAL A 176 0.36 -18.27 -12.16
N GLN A 177 1.58 -17.81 -12.48
CA GLN A 177 2.82 -18.40 -11.99
C GLN A 177 2.93 -18.34 -10.47
N VAL A 178 2.53 -17.23 -9.86
CA VAL A 178 2.49 -17.09 -8.41
C VAL A 178 1.52 -18.09 -7.79
N ALA A 179 0.28 -18.18 -8.31
CA ALA A 179 -0.74 -19.08 -7.78
C ALA A 179 -0.33 -20.55 -7.90
N LEU A 180 0.17 -20.97 -9.07
CA LEU A 180 0.60 -22.35 -9.31
C LEU A 180 1.75 -22.75 -8.39
N ASN A 181 2.78 -21.91 -8.25
CA ASN A 181 3.91 -22.19 -7.37
C ASN A 181 3.50 -22.26 -5.89
N LEU A 182 2.58 -21.39 -5.43
CA LEU A 182 2.05 -21.44 -4.07
C LEU A 182 1.28 -22.74 -3.82
N LEU A 183 0.45 -23.19 -4.77
CA LEU A 183 -0.34 -24.42 -4.65
C LEU A 183 0.56 -25.65 -4.72
N GLU A 184 1.51 -25.70 -5.64
CA GLU A 184 2.45 -26.83 -5.76
C GLU A 184 3.32 -26.95 -4.51
N GLY A 185 3.87 -25.81 -4.02
CA GLY A 185 4.66 -25.77 -2.80
C GLY A 185 3.86 -26.21 -1.57
N ALA A 186 2.62 -25.73 -1.41
CA ALA A 186 1.74 -26.14 -0.34
C ALA A 186 1.43 -27.66 -0.40
N THR A 187 1.19 -28.18 -1.60
CA THR A 187 0.94 -29.60 -1.83
C THR A 187 2.14 -30.46 -1.45
N GLN A 188 3.34 -30.07 -1.89
CA GLN A 188 4.59 -30.76 -1.55
C GLN A 188 4.81 -30.82 -0.04
N ILE A 189 4.72 -29.67 0.63
CA ILE A 189 4.92 -29.59 2.09
C ILE A 189 3.90 -30.41 2.85
N SER A 190 2.60 -30.33 2.47
CA SER A 190 1.54 -31.11 3.12
C SER A 190 1.74 -32.61 2.96
N ARG A 191 2.11 -33.08 1.76
CA ARG A 191 2.41 -34.49 1.52
C ARG A 191 3.62 -34.99 2.33
N ALA A 192 4.70 -34.20 2.37
CA ALA A 192 5.87 -34.50 3.17
C ALA A 192 5.53 -34.60 4.65
N GLN A 193 4.69 -33.70 5.15
CA GLN A 193 4.23 -33.72 6.53
C GLN A 193 3.37 -34.97 6.84
N GLN A 194 2.39 -35.27 6.01
CA GLN A 194 1.55 -36.47 6.16
C GLN A 194 2.39 -37.77 6.17
N ALA A 195 3.35 -37.86 5.23
CA ALA A 195 4.24 -39.04 5.18
C ALA A 195 5.03 -39.20 6.50
N ARG A 196 5.56 -38.08 7.04
CA ARG A 196 6.29 -38.06 8.31
C ARG A 196 5.38 -38.46 9.49
N GLU A 197 4.14 -37.98 9.52
CA GLU A 197 3.15 -38.32 10.55
C GLU A 197 2.76 -39.81 10.50
N CYS A 198 2.79 -40.40 9.30
CA CYS A 198 2.60 -41.86 9.12
C CYS A 198 3.86 -42.71 9.42
N GLY A 199 4.92 -42.09 9.95
CA GLY A 199 6.16 -42.82 10.32
C GLY A 199 7.12 -43.03 9.15
N VAL A 200 6.88 -42.48 7.97
CA VAL A 200 7.78 -42.60 6.82
C VAL A 200 8.97 -41.64 7.01
N PRO A 201 10.23 -42.09 6.88
CA PRO A 201 11.40 -41.22 6.90
C PRO A 201 11.34 -40.23 5.72
N VAL A 202 11.22 -38.94 6.03
CA VAL A 202 11.16 -37.86 5.04
C VAL A 202 12.41 -36.97 5.16
N PRO A 203 13.22 -36.81 4.09
CA PRO A 203 14.40 -35.97 4.14
C PRO A 203 14.00 -34.48 4.28
N ALA A 204 14.86 -33.68 4.95
CA ALA A 204 14.61 -32.26 5.18
C ALA A 204 14.38 -31.47 3.87
N THR A 205 14.97 -31.89 2.77
CA THR A 205 14.81 -31.30 1.44
C THR A 205 13.38 -31.38 0.91
N ALA A 206 12.60 -32.39 1.31
CA ALA A 206 11.19 -32.53 0.92
C ALA A 206 10.29 -31.40 1.48
N PHE A 207 10.74 -30.72 2.54
CA PHE A 207 10.06 -29.55 3.12
C PHE A 207 10.51 -28.22 2.51
N ARG A 208 11.28 -28.27 1.42
CA ARG A 208 11.76 -27.08 0.73
C ARG A 208 11.29 -27.09 -0.72
N TYR A 209 10.33 -26.23 -1.04
CA TYR A 209 9.91 -25.97 -2.41
C TYR A 209 10.63 -24.73 -2.95
N ILE A 210 11.19 -24.81 -4.15
CA ILE A 210 11.83 -23.71 -4.86
C ILE A 210 10.94 -23.37 -6.06
N PRO A 211 10.41 -22.13 -6.15
CA PRO A 211 9.60 -21.69 -7.27
C PRO A 211 10.30 -21.85 -8.62
N ARG A 212 9.55 -22.31 -9.61
CA ARG A 212 10.04 -22.59 -10.97
C ARG A 212 9.03 -22.16 -12.02
N SER A 213 9.43 -22.11 -13.28
CA SER A 213 8.48 -21.93 -14.38
C SER A 213 7.57 -23.15 -14.47
N LEU A 214 6.26 -22.94 -14.47
CA LEU A 214 5.24 -23.97 -14.58
C LEU A 214 4.40 -23.76 -15.85
N SER A 215 4.20 -24.86 -16.60
CA SER A 215 3.22 -24.89 -17.71
C SER A 215 1.84 -25.25 -17.18
N TYR A 216 0.79 -24.69 -17.78
CA TYR A 216 -0.64 -24.91 -17.47
C TYR A 216 -1.40 -25.28 -18.74
#